data_c398da9aaab1d99e137aba76188e1384
#
_entry.id   c398da9aaab1d99e137aba76188e1384
#
_cell.length_a   1.000
_cell.length_b   1.000
_cell.length_c   1.000
_cell.angle_alpha   90.00
_cell.angle_beta   90.00
_cell.angle_gamma   90.00
#
_symmetry.space_group_name_H-M   'P 1'
#
loop_
_entity.id
_entity.type
_entity.pdbx_description
1 polymer ?
#
loop_
_entity_poly.entity_id
_entity_poly.type
_entity_poly.pdbx_seq_one_letter_code
_entity_poly.pdbx_strand_id
1 'polypeptide(L)'
;RRQRQMCIRDRSKDPVSRVACETLTTTNKVVLAGETRGPKISKDELFDKVKNCIKDIGYDQKGFSWKTANIETFLHEQSADIAMGVDSKDNKDEGAGDQGIMFGYACTETDELMPAPIHFSHKILRLMAEDRKNGSLKGIEPDSKSQVTMLYEKNKPVKVTSVVISTQHSKDLNQEQVRDCLLYTSDA
;
A
#
# COMPACT_ATOMS: atom_id res chain seq x y z
N ARG A 1 -1.31 2.80 -2.34
CA ARG A 1 -1.94 3.31 -1.09
C ARG A 1 -1.17 4.46 -0.44
N ARG A 2 0.18 4.43 -0.40
CA ARG A 2 0.99 5.46 0.31
C ARG A 2 0.96 6.83 -0.39
N GLN A 3 1.11 6.89 -1.69
CA GLN A 3 0.93 8.11 -2.49
C GLN A 3 -0.46 8.72 -2.28
N ARG A 4 -1.50 7.87 -2.23
CA ARG A 4 -2.88 8.31 -2.01
C ARG A 4 -3.09 9.02 -0.68
N GLN A 5 -2.41 8.62 0.41
CA GLN A 5 -2.55 9.30 1.71
C GLN A 5 -1.97 10.70 1.70
N MET A 6 -0.84 10.93 1.02
CA MET A 6 -0.28 12.28 0.88
C MET A 6 -1.19 13.16 0.01
N CYS A 7 -1.69 12.64 -1.12
CA CYS A 7 -2.65 13.34 -1.95
C CYS A 7 -3.93 13.72 -1.19
N ILE A 8 -4.48 12.78 -0.38
CA ILE A 8 -5.68 13.04 0.44
C ILE A 8 -5.42 14.16 1.44
N ARG A 9 -4.28 14.16 2.11
CA ARG A 9 -3.92 15.19 3.08
C ARG A 9 -3.79 16.57 2.41
N ASP A 10 -3.05 16.64 1.32
CA ASP A 10 -2.76 17.92 0.68
C ASP A 10 -4.01 18.51 0.07
N ARG A 11 -4.82 17.69 -0.59
CA ARG A 11 -6.13 18.12 -1.13
C ARG A 11 -7.17 18.42 -0.05
N SER A 12 -7.03 17.91 1.17
CA SER A 12 -7.89 18.34 2.28
C SER A 12 -7.59 19.77 2.75
N LYS A 13 -6.36 20.23 2.56
CA LYS A 13 -5.93 21.59 2.88
C LYS A 13 -6.09 22.55 1.69
N ASP A 14 -5.88 22.05 0.49
CA ASP A 14 -5.99 22.77 -0.76
C ASP A 14 -6.44 21.81 -1.88
N PRO A 15 -7.68 21.89 -2.36
CA PRO A 15 -8.25 20.97 -3.36
C PRO A 15 -7.46 20.91 -4.67
N VAL A 16 -6.72 21.97 -5.01
CA VAL A 16 -5.90 22.03 -6.23
C VAL A 16 -4.48 21.57 -6.03
N SER A 17 -4.13 21.05 -4.84
CA SER A 17 -2.81 20.49 -4.58
C SER A 17 -2.49 19.33 -5.51
N ARG A 18 -1.25 19.29 -6.00
CA ARG A 18 -0.69 18.22 -6.83
C ARG A 18 0.45 17.55 -6.09
N VAL A 19 0.45 16.24 -6.12
CA VAL A 19 1.46 15.43 -5.42
C VAL A 19 1.85 14.25 -6.29
N ALA A 20 3.08 14.25 -6.76
CA ALA A 20 3.77 13.12 -7.37
C ALA A 20 4.92 12.75 -6.42
N CYS A 21 4.68 11.79 -5.53
CA CYS A 21 5.64 11.39 -4.50
C CYS A 21 5.86 9.89 -4.54
N GLU A 22 7.03 9.50 -4.98
CA GLU A 22 7.49 8.12 -4.93
C GLU A 22 8.13 7.80 -3.57
N THR A 23 7.98 6.57 -3.14
CA THR A 23 8.52 6.10 -1.86
C THR A 23 9.35 4.85 -2.07
N LEU A 24 10.63 4.93 -1.78
CA LEU A 24 11.53 3.78 -1.73
C LEU A 24 11.81 3.41 -0.27
N THR A 25 11.75 2.11 0.04
CA THR A 25 12.09 1.60 1.37
C THR A 25 13.13 0.48 1.26
N THR A 26 14.10 0.51 2.16
CA THR A 26 15.08 -0.55 2.33
C THR A 26 15.41 -0.68 3.82
N THR A 27 16.39 -1.50 4.19
CA THR A 27 16.77 -1.72 5.59
C THR A 27 16.97 -0.41 6.33
N ASN A 28 16.14 -0.18 7.32
CA ASN A 28 16.09 1.00 8.20
C ASN A 28 16.09 2.36 7.49
N LYS A 29 15.68 2.42 6.20
CA LYS A 29 15.68 3.66 5.41
C LYS A 29 14.37 3.82 4.63
N VAL A 30 13.88 5.06 4.58
CA VAL A 30 12.78 5.50 3.72
C VAL A 30 13.24 6.72 2.93
N VAL A 31 13.08 6.70 1.63
CA VAL A 31 13.37 7.82 0.73
C VAL A 31 12.08 8.26 0.07
N LEU A 32 11.80 9.55 0.14
CA LEU A 32 10.71 10.22 -0.56
C LEU A 32 11.29 11.09 -1.66
N ALA A 33 10.85 10.89 -2.90
CA ALA A 33 11.31 11.67 -4.03
C ALA A 33 10.14 12.07 -4.93
N GLY A 34 10.24 13.23 -5.59
CA GLY A 34 9.22 13.67 -6.53
C GLY A 34 8.89 15.14 -6.43
N GLU A 35 7.74 15.51 -6.96
CA GLU A 35 7.29 16.89 -7.10
C GLU A 35 5.99 17.13 -6.35
N THR A 36 5.88 18.31 -5.75
CA THR A 36 4.67 18.72 -5.06
C THR A 36 4.30 20.17 -5.40
N ARG A 37 3.00 20.44 -5.47
CA ARG A 37 2.46 21.79 -5.57
C ARG A 37 1.29 21.93 -4.63
N GLY A 38 1.37 22.89 -3.73
CA GLY A 38 0.34 23.12 -2.71
C GLY A 38 0.93 23.63 -1.40
N PRO A 39 0.22 23.48 -0.28
CA PRO A 39 0.68 23.98 1.02
C PRO A 39 2.00 23.32 1.42
N LYS A 40 2.97 24.16 1.81
CA LYS A 40 4.27 23.67 2.29
C LYS A 40 4.10 22.84 3.56
N ILE A 41 4.79 21.72 3.62
CA ILE A 41 4.92 20.88 4.80
C ILE A 41 6.33 21.01 5.35
N SER A 42 6.48 21.13 6.66
CA SER A 42 7.80 21.08 7.28
C SER A 42 8.38 19.65 7.21
N LYS A 43 9.70 19.54 7.22
CA LYS A 43 10.36 18.23 7.26
C LYS A 43 9.94 17.40 8.47
N ASP A 44 9.80 18.04 9.62
CA ASP A 44 9.41 17.36 10.86
C ASP A 44 8.00 16.80 10.77
N GLU A 45 7.02 17.59 10.31
CA GLU A 45 5.65 17.11 10.09
C GLU A 45 5.62 15.94 9.07
N LEU A 46 6.41 16.03 7.99
CA LEU A 46 6.50 14.97 7.00
C LEU A 46 7.07 13.69 7.59
N PHE A 47 8.16 13.80 8.36
CA PHE A 47 8.83 12.66 8.99
C PHE A 47 7.95 12.00 10.05
N ASP A 48 7.23 12.77 10.84
CA ASP A 48 6.26 12.24 11.81
C ASP A 48 5.12 11.48 11.12
N LYS A 49 4.61 11.97 10.00
CA LYS A 49 3.61 11.25 9.20
C LYS A 49 4.14 9.95 8.64
N VAL A 50 5.39 9.93 8.16
CA VAL A 50 6.03 8.70 7.67
C VAL A 50 6.21 7.69 8.81
N LYS A 51 6.71 8.12 9.97
CA LYS A 51 6.86 7.28 11.17
C LYS A 51 5.52 6.70 11.64
N ASN A 52 4.49 7.54 11.68
CA ASN A 52 3.14 7.10 12.06
C ASN A 52 2.57 6.09 11.06
N CYS A 53 2.82 6.25 9.77
CA CYS A 53 2.44 5.27 8.75
C CYS A 53 3.17 3.93 8.95
N ILE A 54 4.47 3.94 9.22
CA ILE A 54 5.26 2.74 9.50
C ILE A 54 4.73 2.04 10.76
N LYS A 55 4.42 2.81 11.81
CA LYS A 55 3.84 2.32 13.06
C LYS A 55 2.46 1.71 12.84
N ASP A 56 1.58 2.35 12.08
CA ASP A 56 0.23 1.85 11.77
C ASP A 56 0.27 0.54 10.96
N ILE A 57 1.24 0.40 10.06
CA ILE A 57 1.50 -0.87 9.37
C ILE A 57 1.95 -1.95 10.36
N GLY A 58 2.67 -1.57 11.43
CA GLY A 58 3.12 -2.43 12.50
C GLY A 58 4.60 -2.80 12.46
N TYR A 59 5.43 -2.06 11.72
CA TYR A 59 6.88 -2.31 11.71
C TYR A 59 7.56 -1.74 12.95
N ASP A 60 7.97 -2.63 13.86
CA ASP A 60 8.82 -2.33 15.01
C ASP A 60 9.80 -3.49 15.26
N GLN A 61 10.60 -3.83 14.28
CA GLN A 61 11.47 -4.99 14.27
C GLN A 61 12.93 -4.60 13.98
N LYS A 62 13.86 -5.51 14.26
CA LYS A 62 15.27 -5.33 13.93
C LYS A 62 15.42 -5.15 12.42
N GLY A 63 16.07 -4.05 12.01
CA GLY A 63 16.33 -3.74 10.61
C GLY A 63 15.25 -2.85 9.95
N PHE A 64 14.05 -2.70 10.54
CA PHE A 64 13.08 -1.70 10.10
C PHE A 64 12.06 -1.40 11.20
N SER A 65 12.15 -0.21 11.80
CA SER A 65 11.27 0.23 12.88
C SER A 65 10.86 1.68 12.69
N TRP A 66 9.61 2.00 13.01
CA TRP A 66 9.10 3.37 13.00
C TRP A 66 9.90 4.30 13.94
N LYS A 67 10.57 3.75 14.97
CA LYS A 67 11.41 4.49 15.94
C LYS A 67 12.75 4.90 15.36
N THR A 68 13.35 4.01 14.55
CA THR A 68 14.75 4.12 14.12
C THR A 68 14.94 4.34 12.63
N ALA A 69 13.87 4.25 11.84
CA ALA A 69 13.95 4.43 10.39
C ALA A 69 14.53 5.81 10.03
N ASN A 70 15.58 5.80 9.23
CA ASN A 70 16.17 6.99 8.65
C ASN A 70 15.31 7.44 7.46
N ILE A 71 14.81 8.68 7.52
CA ILE A 71 13.94 9.24 6.49
C ILE A 71 14.69 10.34 5.75
N GLU A 72 14.76 10.21 4.44
CA GLU A 72 15.33 11.21 3.53
C GLU A 72 14.24 11.73 2.59
N THR A 73 14.29 13.02 2.25
CA THR A 73 13.33 13.62 1.32
C THR A 73 14.05 14.42 0.25
N PHE A 74 13.67 14.12 -1.00
CA PHE A 74 14.08 14.79 -2.24
C PHE A 74 12.84 15.32 -2.96
N LEU A 75 11.84 15.77 -2.19
CA LEU A 75 10.66 16.43 -2.73
C LEU A 75 10.99 17.87 -3.06
N HIS A 76 10.61 18.31 -4.25
CA HIS A 76 10.76 19.69 -4.73
C HIS A 76 9.45 20.24 -5.28
N GLU A 77 9.39 21.53 -5.56
CA GLU A 77 8.23 22.14 -6.19
C GLU A 77 8.12 21.73 -7.66
N GLN A 78 6.89 21.53 -8.12
CA GLN A 78 6.61 21.23 -9.53
C GLN A 78 7.16 22.35 -10.42
N SER A 79 7.75 21.98 -11.56
CA SER A 79 8.29 22.96 -12.50
C SER A 79 7.20 23.91 -13.03
N ALA A 80 7.56 25.18 -13.24
CA ALA A 80 6.65 26.20 -13.76
C ALA A 80 6.15 25.84 -15.18
N ASP A 81 6.95 25.15 -15.97
CA ASP A 81 6.61 24.75 -17.34
C ASP A 81 5.47 23.73 -17.35
N ILE A 82 5.51 22.73 -16.44
CA ILE A 82 4.43 21.76 -16.27
C ILE A 82 3.17 22.45 -15.75
N ALA A 83 3.32 23.39 -14.80
CA ALA A 83 2.21 24.14 -14.25
C ALA A 83 1.45 24.92 -15.32
N MET A 84 2.13 25.56 -16.27
CA MET A 84 1.50 26.30 -17.39
C MET A 84 0.64 25.40 -18.29
N GLY A 85 1.02 24.14 -18.47
CA GLY A 85 0.29 23.16 -19.30
C GLY A 85 -0.94 22.58 -18.63
N VAL A 86 -1.00 22.62 -17.30
CA VAL A 86 -1.96 21.90 -16.47
C VAL A 86 -2.98 22.83 -15.83
N ASP A 87 -2.62 24.10 -15.54
CA ASP A 87 -3.50 25.05 -14.88
C ASP A 87 -4.66 25.45 -15.77
N SER A 88 -5.86 25.44 -15.20
CA SER A 88 -7.04 26.01 -15.83
C SER A 88 -6.89 27.53 -15.95
N LYS A 89 -6.94 28.04 -17.17
CA LYS A 89 -7.04 29.46 -17.47
C LYS A 89 -8.22 29.67 -18.41
N ASP A 90 -9.07 30.66 -18.13
CA ASP A 90 -10.13 31.19 -19.01
C ASP A 90 -10.77 30.15 -19.96
N ASN A 91 -11.71 29.34 -19.47
CA ASN A 91 -12.45 28.30 -20.22
C ASN A 91 -11.65 27.01 -20.61
N LYS A 92 -10.51 26.76 -20.00
CA LYS A 92 -9.79 25.49 -20.18
C LYS A 92 -9.90 24.64 -18.93
N ASP A 93 -10.36 23.40 -19.07
CA ASP A 93 -10.37 22.41 -17.99
C ASP A 93 -8.96 22.09 -17.50
N GLU A 94 -8.86 21.67 -16.23
CA GLU A 94 -7.60 21.22 -15.63
C GLU A 94 -7.00 20.06 -16.43
N GLY A 95 -5.76 20.20 -16.88
CA GLY A 95 -5.03 19.18 -17.64
C GLY A 95 -4.35 18.13 -16.76
N ALA A 96 -3.94 17.03 -17.35
CA ALA A 96 -3.11 16.03 -16.69
C ALA A 96 -1.63 16.47 -16.65
N GLY A 97 -0.93 16.17 -15.54
CA GLY A 97 0.50 16.52 -15.38
C GLY A 97 1.44 15.63 -16.20
N ASP A 98 0.95 14.51 -16.73
CA ASP A 98 1.71 13.58 -17.56
C ASP A 98 0.77 12.80 -18.49
N GLN A 99 1.35 12.16 -19.49
CA GLN A 99 0.64 11.22 -20.36
C GLN A 99 0.28 9.96 -19.58
N GLY A 100 -0.83 9.32 -19.94
CA GLY A 100 -1.25 8.07 -19.30
C GLY A 100 -2.18 7.26 -20.19
N ILE A 101 -2.11 5.94 -20.00
CA ILE A 101 -3.10 5.00 -20.50
C ILE A 101 -3.66 4.21 -19.31
N MET A 102 -4.96 4.05 -19.26
CA MET A 102 -5.64 3.37 -18.17
C MET A 102 -6.40 2.16 -18.67
N PHE A 103 -6.26 1.04 -17.96
CA PHE A 103 -7.01 -0.18 -18.23
C PHE A 103 -7.90 -0.48 -17.03
N GLY A 104 -9.13 -0.89 -17.32
CA GLY A 104 -10.09 -1.35 -16.33
C GLY A 104 -10.57 -2.75 -16.67
N TYR A 105 -10.72 -3.60 -15.66
CA TYR A 105 -11.32 -4.92 -15.79
C TYR A 105 -12.23 -5.20 -14.59
N ALA A 106 -13.41 -5.72 -14.86
CA ALA A 106 -14.33 -6.20 -13.84
C ALA A 106 -15.00 -7.49 -14.33
N CYS A 107 -15.33 -8.38 -13.41
CA CYS A 107 -16.03 -9.63 -13.70
C CYS A 107 -16.98 -9.98 -12.54
N THR A 108 -17.85 -10.95 -12.76
CA THR A 108 -18.87 -11.39 -11.80
C THR A 108 -18.46 -12.66 -11.04
N GLU A 109 -17.15 -12.88 -10.87
CA GLU A 109 -16.64 -14.05 -10.14
C GLU A 109 -16.77 -13.90 -8.63
N THR A 110 -16.77 -12.65 -8.14
CA THR A 110 -16.97 -12.29 -6.74
C THR A 110 -17.90 -11.08 -6.63
N ASP A 111 -18.49 -10.85 -5.47
CA ASP A 111 -19.37 -9.70 -5.21
C ASP A 111 -18.63 -8.36 -5.36
N GLU A 112 -17.30 -8.37 -5.19
CA GLU A 112 -16.45 -7.19 -5.38
C GLU A 112 -16.11 -6.92 -6.85
N LEU A 113 -16.69 -7.67 -7.78
CA LEU A 113 -16.47 -7.59 -9.22
C LEU A 113 -15.00 -7.81 -9.62
N MET A 114 -14.29 -8.63 -8.87
CA MET A 114 -12.88 -8.96 -9.05
C MET A 114 -12.69 -10.43 -9.43
N PRO A 115 -11.64 -10.77 -10.21
CA PRO A 115 -11.27 -12.16 -10.43
C PRO A 115 -11.00 -12.89 -9.11
N ALA A 116 -11.57 -14.09 -8.96
CA ALA A 116 -11.56 -14.84 -7.72
C ALA A 116 -10.14 -15.10 -7.15
N PRO A 117 -9.10 -15.48 -7.95
CA PRO A 117 -7.78 -15.74 -7.40
C PRO A 117 -7.16 -14.52 -6.71
N ILE A 118 -7.24 -13.34 -7.34
CA ILE A 118 -6.67 -12.12 -6.75
C ILE A 118 -7.51 -11.61 -5.59
N HIS A 119 -8.84 -11.74 -5.67
CA HIS A 119 -9.74 -11.38 -4.57
C HIS A 119 -9.40 -12.18 -3.31
N PHE A 120 -9.34 -13.51 -3.40
CA PHE A 120 -9.07 -14.37 -2.25
C PHE A 120 -7.64 -14.20 -1.72
N SER A 121 -6.65 -14.05 -2.60
CA SER A 121 -5.29 -13.78 -2.12
C SER A 121 -5.20 -12.47 -1.34
N HIS A 122 -5.88 -11.41 -1.78
CA HIS A 122 -5.95 -10.15 -1.03
C HIS A 122 -6.77 -10.27 0.26
N LYS A 123 -7.86 -11.05 0.25
CA LYS A 123 -8.70 -11.29 1.43
C LYS A 123 -7.89 -11.94 2.55
N ILE A 124 -7.11 -12.98 2.24
CA ILE A 124 -6.21 -13.64 3.20
C ILE A 124 -5.27 -12.63 3.85
N LEU A 125 -4.55 -11.83 3.07
CA LEU A 125 -3.61 -10.86 3.62
C LEU A 125 -4.29 -9.75 4.44
N ARG A 126 -5.51 -9.38 4.09
CA ARG A 126 -6.29 -8.41 4.86
C ARG A 126 -6.66 -8.97 6.22
N LEU A 127 -7.20 -10.20 6.28
CA LEU A 127 -7.55 -10.87 7.53
C LEU A 127 -6.31 -11.06 8.41
N MET A 128 -5.19 -11.53 7.85
CA MET A 128 -3.92 -11.63 8.58
C MET A 128 -3.49 -10.29 9.18
N ALA A 129 -3.65 -9.18 8.46
CA ALA A 129 -3.30 -7.86 8.97
C ALA A 129 -4.24 -7.39 10.08
N GLU A 130 -5.54 -7.70 9.99
CA GLU A 130 -6.55 -7.42 11.01
C GLU A 130 -6.26 -8.22 12.28
N ASP A 131 -6.02 -9.53 12.16
CA ASP A 131 -5.74 -10.43 13.29
C ASP A 131 -4.39 -10.11 13.97
N ARG A 132 -3.40 -9.69 13.20
CA ARG A 132 -2.14 -9.20 13.77
C ARG A 132 -2.35 -7.91 14.57
N LYS A 133 -3.17 -6.98 14.07
CA LYS A 133 -3.45 -5.70 14.74
C LYS A 133 -4.32 -5.87 15.99
N ASN A 134 -5.26 -6.80 15.99
CA ASN A 134 -6.11 -7.09 17.16
C ASN A 134 -5.43 -8.01 18.19
N GLY A 135 -4.26 -8.58 17.86
CA GLY A 135 -3.46 -9.43 18.72
C GLY A 135 -3.86 -10.91 18.71
N SER A 136 -4.78 -11.34 17.84
CA SER A 136 -5.15 -12.74 17.66
C SER A 136 -4.03 -13.54 17.00
N LEU A 137 -3.32 -12.93 16.05
CA LEU A 137 -2.21 -13.53 15.31
C LEU A 137 -0.87 -13.02 15.86
N LYS A 138 -0.35 -13.66 16.89
CA LYS A 138 0.90 -13.26 17.56
C LYS A 138 2.13 -13.79 16.84
N GLY A 139 3.19 -12.97 16.80
CA GLY A 139 4.49 -13.37 16.25
C GLY A 139 4.58 -13.34 14.72
N ILE A 140 3.49 -13.05 14.02
CA ILE A 140 3.49 -12.80 12.57
C ILE A 140 3.77 -11.32 12.32
N GLU A 141 4.71 -11.05 11.42
CA GLU A 141 5.18 -9.71 11.07
C GLU A 141 4.42 -9.15 9.84
N PRO A 142 4.54 -7.84 9.54
CA PRO A 142 3.71 -7.20 8.50
C PRO A 142 4.00 -7.65 7.07
N ASP A 143 5.21 -8.12 6.75
CA ASP A 143 5.58 -8.52 5.39
C ASP A 143 5.05 -9.91 5.09
N SER A 144 4.04 -9.97 4.23
CA SER A 144 3.38 -11.22 3.84
C SER A 144 3.00 -11.20 2.37
N LYS A 145 3.05 -12.36 1.76
CA LYS A 145 2.66 -12.61 0.36
C LYS A 145 1.68 -13.77 0.32
N SER A 146 0.71 -13.72 -0.57
CA SER A 146 -0.20 -14.84 -0.83
C SER A 146 -0.41 -15.05 -2.32
N GLN A 147 -0.62 -16.31 -2.68
CA GLN A 147 -0.99 -16.73 -4.02
C GLN A 147 -2.11 -17.77 -3.90
N VAL A 148 -3.16 -17.60 -4.69
CA VAL A 148 -4.26 -18.56 -4.80
C VAL A 148 -4.34 -19.03 -6.24
N THR A 149 -4.32 -20.35 -6.43
CA THR A 149 -4.51 -21.00 -7.75
C THR A 149 -5.87 -21.66 -7.78
N MET A 150 -6.62 -21.42 -8.86
CA MET A 150 -7.97 -21.94 -9.02
C MET A 150 -8.13 -22.69 -10.33
N LEU A 151 -8.92 -23.74 -10.28
CA LEU A 151 -9.43 -24.44 -11.45
C LEU A 151 -10.63 -23.68 -12.01
N TYR A 152 -10.64 -23.46 -13.31
CA TYR A 152 -11.74 -22.86 -14.05
C TYR A 152 -12.39 -23.90 -15.00
N GLU A 153 -13.72 -23.93 -15.03
CA GLU A 153 -14.50 -24.68 -16.01
C GLU A 153 -15.48 -23.73 -16.69
N LYS A 154 -15.46 -23.69 -18.01
CA LYS A 154 -16.32 -22.80 -18.82
C LYS A 154 -16.26 -21.34 -18.35
N ASN A 155 -15.04 -20.85 -18.10
CA ASN A 155 -14.74 -19.50 -17.57
C ASN A 155 -15.36 -19.18 -16.20
N LYS A 156 -15.67 -20.18 -15.38
CA LYS A 156 -16.14 -20.00 -14.01
C LYS A 156 -15.14 -20.64 -13.03
N PRO A 157 -14.78 -19.97 -11.93
CA PRO A 157 -13.94 -20.54 -10.90
C PRO A 157 -14.74 -21.64 -10.17
N VAL A 158 -14.20 -22.87 -10.10
CA VAL A 158 -14.91 -24.01 -9.49
C VAL A 158 -14.21 -24.56 -8.25
N LYS A 159 -12.88 -24.43 -8.17
CA LYS A 159 -12.12 -25.01 -7.06
C LYS A 159 -10.79 -24.31 -6.85
N VAL A 160 -10.44 -24.06 -5.59
CA VAL A 160 -9.07 -23.71 -5.19
C VAL A 160 -8.22 -24.96 -5.24
N THR A 161 -7.13 -24.93 -5.99
CA THR A 161 -6.20 -26.08 -6.14
C THR A 161 -4.93 -25.90 -5.34
N SER A 162 -4.52 -24.66 -5.04
CA SER A 162 -3.34 -24.37 -4.24
C SER A 162 -3.45 -23.01 -3.59
N VAL A 163 -2.99 -22.92 -2.34
CA VAL A 163 -2.76 -21.67 -1.62
C VAL A 163 -1.32 -21.64 -1.14
N VAL A 164 -0.60 -20.57 -1.46
CA VAL A 164 0.75 -20.33 -0.97
C VAL A 164 0.76 -19.05 -0.17
N ILE A 165 1.21 -19.12 1.08
CA ILE A 165 1.39 -17.96 1.95
C ILE A 165 2.85 -17.94 2.42
N SER A 166 3.51 -16.80 2.22
CA SER A 166 4.84 -16.54 2.74
C SER A 166 4.77 -15.32 3.65
N THR A 167 5.19 -15.46 4.88
CA THR A 167 5.12 -14.38 5.86
C THR A 167 6.38 -14.29 6.69
N GLN A 168 6.76 -13.06 7.03
CA GLN A 168 7.78 -12.81 8.02
C GLN A 168 7.20 -13.09 9.43
N HIS A 169 8.00 -13.67 10.31
CA HIS A 169 7.60 -13.98 11.66
C HIS A 169 8.74 -13.75 12.66
N SER A 170 8.41 -13.69 13.94
CA SER A 170 9.40 -13.61 15.01
C SER A 170 10.23 -14.88 15.10
N LYS A 171 11.42 -14.78 15.70
CA LYS A 171 12.32 -15.94 15.90
C LYS A 171 11.75 -16.97 16.88
N ASP A 172 10.75 -16.61 17.65
CA ASP A 172 10.14 -17.46 18.66
C ASP A 172 9.14 -18.45 18.08
N LEU A 173 8.75 -18.29 16.81
CA LEU A 173 7.87 -19.21 16.10
C LEU A 173 8.67 -20.17 15.23
N ASN A 174 8.37 -21.45 15.36
CA ASN A 174 8.83 -22.48 14.43
C ASN A 174 7.86 -22.61 13.24
N GLN A 175 8.25 -23.40 12.24
CA GLN A 175 7.49 -23.57 11.00
C GLN A 175 6.08 -24.13 11.24
N GLU A 176 5.93 -25.07 12.18
CA GLU A 176 4.66 -25.70 12.50
C GLU A 176 3.69 -24.68 13.12
N GLN A 177 4.16 -23.90 14.09
CA GLN A 177 3.39 -22.83 14.70
C GLN A 177 2.96 -21.77 13.69
N VAL A 178 3.84 -21.37 12.76
CA VAL A 178 3.47 -20.45 11.67
C VAL A 178 2.38 -21.06 10.79
N ARG A 179 2.50 -22.36 10.45
CA ARG A 179 1.49 -23.05 9.65
C ARG A 179 0.12 -23.08 10.35
N ASP A 180 0.08 -23.40 11.64
CA ASP A 180 -1.17 -23.45 12.42
C ASP A 180 -1.84 -22.07 12.50
N CYS A 181 -1.06 -21.02 12.74
CA CYS A 181 -1.53 -19.65 12.70
C CYS A 181 -2.18 -19.30 11.35
N LEU A 182 -1.56 -19.71 10.24
CA LEU A 182 -2.05 -19.40 8.90
C LEU A 182 -3.28 -20.20 8.51
N LEU A 183 -3.39 -21.46 8.95
CA LEU A 183 -4.58 -22.29 8.73
C LEU A 183 -5.79 -21.72 9.43
N TYR A 184 -5.64 -21.26 10.67
CA TYR A 184 -6.73 -20.60 11.41
C TYR A 184 -7.27 -19.35 10.67
N THR A 185 -6.38 -18.56 10.11
CA THR A 185 -6.76 -17.36 9.35
C THR A 185 -7.42 -17.70 8.00
N SER A 186 -7.09 -18.83 7.40
CA SER A 186 -7.64 -19.25 6.09
C SER A 186 -9.02 -19.89 6.19
N ASP A 187 -9.42 -20.38 7.36
CA ASP A 187 -10.75 -20.97 7.60
C ASP A 187 -11.83 -19.93 7.96
N ALA A 188 -11.44 -18.67 8.16
CA ALA A 188 -12.32 -17.55 8.44
C ALA A 188 -12.71 -16.83 7.12
#